data_ee879aa4a0b445a702e87b59d588ebab
#
_entry.id   ee879aa4a0b445a702e87b59d588ebab
#
_cell.length_a   1.000
_cell.length_b   1.000
_cell.length_c   1.000
_cell.angle_alpha   90.00
_cell.angle_beta   90.00
_cell.angle_gamma   90.00
#
_symmetry.space_group_name_H-M   'P 1'
#
loop_
_entity.id
_entity.type
_entity.pdbx_description
1 polymer ?
#
loop_
_entity_poly.entity_id
_entity_poly.type
_entity_poly.pdbx_seq_one_letter_code
_entity_poly.pdbx_strand_id
1 'polypeptide(L)'
;MKAIEIREFGIDKLTPTERDMPTPAANEVLIKFHAASLNYRDYMVVSGTYNPRMKMPAIPLSDGAGEIIAVGDVVTKWKVGDRVMPIFAQQWFDGEPSDAKRKTSLGAGPQWDGVLREFGA
;
A
#
# COMPACT_ATOMS: atom_id res chain seq x y z
N MET A 1 12.26 -8.15 1.88
CA MET A 1 11.47 -7.57 2.97
C MET A 1 10.32 -8.48 3.36
N LYS A 2 9.92 -8.43 4.60
CA LYS A 2 8.74 -9.17 5.08
C LYS A 2 7.46 -8.47 4.69
N ALA A 3 6.46 -9.25 4.28
CA ALA A 3 5.11 -8.80 3.97
C ALA A 3 4.10 -9.90 4.34
N ILE A 4 2.82 -9.54 4.38
CA ILE A 4 1.73 -10.50 4.51
C ILE A 4 0.83 -10.35 3.28
N GLU A 5 0.58 -11.45 2.59
CA GLU A 5 -0.17 -11.49 1.34
C GLU A 5 -1.53 -12.14 1.47
N ILE A 6 -2.46 -11.65 0.66
CA ILE A 6 -3.69 -12.33 0.28
C ILE A 6 -3.37 -13.13 -0.98
N ARG A 7 -3.29 -14.45 -0.85
CA ARG A 7 -3.17 -15.40 -1.98
C ARG A 7 -4.48 -16.10 -2.27
N GLU A 8 -5.36 -16.09 -1.28
CA GLU A 8 -6.69 -16.67 -1.27
C GLU A 8 -7.53 -15.89 -0.26
N PHE A 9 -8.82 -15.74 -0.48
CA PHE A 9 -9.69 -15.06 0.49
C PHE A 9 -9.84 -15.87 1.78
N GLY A 10 -9.86 -15.16 2.89
CA GLY A 10 -9.99 -15.69 4.25
C GLY A 10 -8.91 -15.14 5.18
N ILE A 11 -9.29 -14.73 6.39
CA ILE A 11 -8.33 -14.25 7.40
C ILE A 11 -7.32 -15.33 7.75
N ASP A 12 -7.75 -16.57 7.86
CA ASP A 12 -6.92 -17.74 8.14
C ASP A 12 -5.99 -18.12 6.96
N LYS A 13 -6.18 -17.50 5.79
CA LYS A 13 -5.38 -17.71 4.59
C LYS A 13 -4.30 -16.65 4.36
N LEU A 14 -4.25 -15.62 5.19
CA LEU A 14 -3.18 -14.63 5.12
C LEU A 14 -1.82 -15.28 5.25
N THR A 15 -0.91 -14.98 4.32
CA THR A 15 0.35 -15.70 4.17
C THR A 15 1.55 -14.77 4.39
N PRO A 16 2.34 -14.96 5.45
CA PRO A 16 3.63 -14.30 5.58
C PRO A 16 4.56 -14.68 4.42
N THR A 17 5.25 -13.70 3.87
CA THR A 17 6.12 -13.90 2.69
C THR A 17 7.32 -12.96 2.69
N GLU A 18 8.31 -13.31 1.90
CA GLU A 18 9.41 -12.42 1.53
C GLU A 18 9.15 -11.82 0.15
N ARG A 19 9.32 -10.52 0.04
CA ARG A 19 9.23 -9.74 -1.21
C ARG A 19 10.53 -9.01 -1.47
N ASP A 20 10.80 -8.71 -2.71
CA ASP A 20 11.90 -7.82 -3.07
C ASP A 20 11.70 -6.43 -2.45
N MET A 21 12.80 -5.78 -2.10
CA MET A 21 12.76 -4.40 -1.63
C MET A 21 12.27 -3.49 -2.76
N PRO A 22 11.21 -2.69 -2.57
CA PRO A 22 10.78 -1.77 -3.60
C PRO A 22 11.82 -0.68 -3.83
N THR A 23 11.93 -0.24 -5.08
CA THR A 23 12.77 0.89 -5.47
C THR A 23 11.85 2.04 -5.88
N PRO A 24 11.98 3.22 -5.26
CA PRO A 24 11.13 4.35 -5.63
C PRO A 24 11.44 4.83 -7.04
N ALA A 25 10.40 5.13 -7.81
CA ALA A 25 10.53 5.82 -9.08
C ALA A 25 10.99 7.28 -8.86
N ALA A 26 11.29 8.00 -9.95
CA ALA A 26 11.86 9.34 -9.88
C ALA A 26 11.02 10.33 -9.03
N ASN A 27 9.69 10.17 -9.03
CA ASN A 27 8.74 11.01 -8.30
C ASN A 27 8.13 10.35 -7.06
N GLU A 28 8.70 9.24 -6.61
CA GLU A 28 8.22 8.47 -5.45
C GLU A 28 9.18 8.58 -4.28
N VAL A 29 8.70 8.18 -3.12
CA VAL A 29 9.49 8.04 -1.90
C VAL A 29 9.41 6.59 -1.41
N LEU A 30 10.48 6.10 -0.81
CA LEU A 30 10.50 4.80 -0.13
C LEU A 30 10.23 5.00 1.36
N ILE A 31 9.17 4.39 1.85
CA ILE A 31 8.74 4.47 3.24
C ILE A 31 9.08 3.17 3.96
N LYS A 32 9.72 3.27 5.11
CA LYS A 32 9.79 2.19 6.10
C LYS A 32 8.58 2.31 7.02
N PHE A 33 7.66 1.36 6.95
CA PHE A 33 6.47 1.35 7.79
C PHE A 33 6.80 0.96 9.23
N HIS A 34 6.26 1.72 10.18
CA HIS A 34 6.40 1.48 11.61
C HIS A 34 5.07 1.03 12.26
N ALA A 35 3.94 1.42 11.66
CA ALA A 35 2.62 1.10 12.15
C ALA A 35 1.61 1.02 11.01
N ALA A 36 0.57 0.24 11.24
CA ALA A 36 -0.60 0.16 10.37
C ALA A 36 -1.87 0.16 11.22
N SER A 37 -2.92 0.75 10.69
CA SER A 37 -4.24 0.78 11.33
C SER A 37 -5.20 -0.16 10.61
N LEU A 38 -6.01 -0.87 11.37
CA LEU A 38 -7.01 -1.78 10.84
C LEU A 38 -8.35 -1.07 10.64
N ASN A 39 -8.94 -1.25 9.47
CA ASN A 39 -10.25 -0.73 9.12
C ASN A 39 -11.20 -1.87 8.73
N TYR A 40 -12.50 -1.64 8.84
CA TYR A 40 -13.49 -2.62 8.40
C TYR A 40 -13.35 -2.99 6.92
N ARG A 41 -12.91 -2.03 6.09
CA ARG A 41 -12.59 -2.29 4.68
C ARG A 41 -11.55 -3.39 4.52
N ASP A 42 -10.54 -3.42 5.36
CA ASP A 42 -9.47 -4.43 5.28
C ASP A 42 -10.03 -5.84 5.50
N TYR A 43 -10.94 -5.98 6.46
CA TYR A 43 -11.69 -7.22 6.66
C TYR A 43 -12.48 -7.62 5.41
N MET A 44 -13.17 -6.68 4.79
CA MET A 44 -13.93 -6.92 3.56
C MET A 44 -13.02 -7.34 2.39
N VAL A 45 -11.88 -6.69 2.25
CA VAL A 45 -10.88 -7.05 1.21
C VAL A 45 -10.37 -8.46 1.42
N VAL A 46 -9.93 -8.79 2.61
CA VAL A 46 -9.35 -10.11 2.94
C VAL A 46 -10.39 -11.22 2.83
N SER A 47 -11.65 -10.97 3.20
CA SER A 47 -12.73 -11.95 3.11
C SER A 47 -13.36 -12.08 1.73
N GLY A 48 -13.00 -11.21 0.78
CA GLY A 48 -13.49 -11.26 -0.60
C GLY A 48 -14.83 -10.59 -0.84
N THR A 49 -15.38 -9.85 0.15
CA THR A 49 -16.66 -9.16 0.01
C THR A 49 -16.54 -7.74 -0.57
N TYR A 50 -15.35 -7.16 -0.52
CA TYR A 50 -15.09 -5.83 -1.10
C TYR A 50 -14.99 -5.89 -2.63
N ASN A 51 -14.15 -6.77 -3.14
CA ASN A 51 -13.99 -7.05 -4.57
C ASN A 51 -13.72 -8.54 -4.78
N PRO A 52 -14.75 -9.36 -5.05
CA PRO A 52 -14.58 -10.79 -5.25
C PRO A 52 -13.72 -11.17 -6.47
N ARG A 53 -13.48 -10.19 -7.37
CA ARG A 53 -12.63 -10.36 -8.58
C ARG A 53 -11.23 -9.77 -8.42
N MET A 54 -10.83 -9.44 -7.19
CA MET A 54 -9.52 -8.89 -6.92
C MET A 54 -8.41 -9.84 -7.41
N LYS A 55 -7.44 -9.30 -8.12
CA LYS A 55 -6.26 -10.06 -8.54
C LYS A 55 -5.33 -10.31 -7.36
N MET A 56 -4.66 -11.44 -7.38
CA MET A 56 -3.75 -11.88 -6.33
C MET A 56 -2.39 -12.28 -6.93
N PRO A 57 -1.31 -12.32 -6.14
CA PRO A 57 -1.26 -11.97 -4.72
C PRO A 57 -1.33 -10.46 -4.49
N ALA A 58 -1.84 -10.04 -3.33
CA ALA A 58 -1.94 -8.63 -2.96
C ALA A 58 -1.59 -8.45 -1.47
N ILE A 59 -0.99 -7.31 -1.13
CA ILE A 59 -0.72 -6.94 0.26
C ILE A 59 -1.88 -6.07 0.75
N PRO A 60 -2.56 -6.45 1.85
CA PRO A 60 -3.69 -5.69 2.36
C PRO A 60 -3.26 -4.47 3.18
N LEU A 61 -4.24 -3.78 3.73
CA LEU A 61 -4.24 -2.59 4.55
C LEU A 61 -3.94 -1.31 3.77
N SER A 62 -4.66 -0.24 4.13
CA SER A 62 -4.57 1.05 3.44
C SER A 62 -4.01 2.19 4.29
N ASP A 63 -4.04 2.05 5.61
CA ASP A 63 -3.57 3.09 6.52
C ASP A 63 -2.31 2.66 7.25
N GLY A 64 -1.23 3.37 7.00
CA GLY A 64 0.05 3.13 7.62
C GLY A 64 0.79 4.42 7.92
N ALA A 65 1.78 4.33 8.78
CA ALA A 65 2.67 5.43 9.11
C ALA A 65 4.11 4.93 9.13
N GLY A 66 5.02 5.75 8.69
CA GLY A 66 6.42 5.39 8.63
C GLY A 66 7.35 6.56 8.40
N GLU A 67 8.56 6.26 8.04
CA GLU A 67 9.63 7.21 7.79
C GLU A 67 10.17 7.04 6.37
N ILE A 68 10.41 8.14 5.70
CA ILE A 68 11.05 8.15 4.39
C ILE A 68 12.52 7.77 4.56
N ILE A 69 12.96 6.72 3.85
CA ILE A 69 14.35 6.24 3.86
C ILE A 69 15.07 6.45 2.54
N ALA A 70 14.34 6.75 1.47
CA ALA A 70 14.89 7.14 0.18
C ALA A 70 13.89 7.99 -0.59
N VAL A 71 14.37 8.84 -1.49
CA VAL A 71 13.56 9.68 -2.37
C VAL A 71 14.02 9.54 -3.80
N GLY A 72 13.09 9.60 -4.74
CA GLY A 72 13.38 9.63 -6.18
C GLY A 72 14.01 10.97 -6.60
N ASP A 73 14.66 10.98 -7.76
CA ASP A 73 15.53 12.07 -8.21
C ASP A 73 14.81 13.42 -8.40
N VAL A 74 13.50 13.41 -8.67
CA VAL A 74 12.73 14.65 -8.87
C VAL A 74 11.89 15.04 -7.66
N VAL A 75 11.98 14.31 -6.55
CA VAL A 75 11.28 14.63 -5.30
C VAL A 75 11.97 15.81 -4.63
N THR A 76 11.22 16.89 -4.41
CA THR A 76 11.72 18.12 -3.76
C THR A 76 10.99 18.45 -2.46
N LYS A 77 9.73 18.00 -2.32
CA LYS A 77 8.87 18.30 -1.17
C LYS A 77 9.26 17.51 0.08
N TRP A 78 9.78 16.30 -0.11
CA TRP A 78 10.07 15.34 0.95
C TRP A 78 11.55 15.01 1.02
N LYS A 79 12.02 14.65 2.21
CA LYS A 79 13.41 14.23 2.44
C LYS A 79 13.48 13.00 3.34
N VAL A 80 14.60 12.31 3.28
CA VAL A 80 14.92 11.20 4.18
C VAL A 80 14.80 11.66 5.64
N GLY A 81 14.11 10.86 6.47
CA GLY A 81 13.83 11.15 7.86
C GLY A 81 12.45 11.76 8.11
N ASP A 82 11.74 12.23 7.08
CA ASP A 82 10.38 12.74 7.25
C ASP A 82 9.43 11.62 7.65
N ARG A 83 8.55 11.91 8.62
CA ARG A 83 7.47 11.03 9.03
C ARG A 83 6.25 11.28 8.19
N VAL A 84 5.70 10.22 7.62
CA VAL A 84 4.62 10.31 6.63
C VAL A 84 3.58 9.23 6.81
N MET A 85 2.41 9.51 6.27
CA MET A 85 1.33 8.56 6.03
C MET A 85 0.97 8.63 4.54
N PRO A 86 0.95 7.52 3.80
CA PRO A 86 0.53 7.55 2.41
C PRO A 86 -0.96 7.89 2.30
N ILE A 87 -1.33 8.59 1.25
CA ILE A 87 -2.75 8.83 0.94
C ILE A 87 -3.40 7.54 0.44
N PHE A 88 -4.70 7.40 0.68
CA PHE A 88 -5.46 6.20 0.32
C PHE A 88 -5.45 5.92 -1.19
N ALA A 89 -5.81 6.92 -2.00
CA ALA A 89 -5.80 6.82 -3.47
C ALA A 89 -4.50 7.44 -4.02
N GLN A 90 -3.56 6.60 -4.41
CA GLN A 90 -2.18 6.99 -4.68
C GLN A 90 -2.01 7.96 -5.85
N GLN A 91 -2.93 7.97 -6.82
CA GLN A 91 -2.90 8.86 -7.98
C GLN A 91 -3.96 9.96 -7.92
N TRP A 92 -4.55 10.20 -6.75
CA TRP A 92 -5.49 11.30 -6.57
C TRP A 92 -4.78 12.49 -5.90
N PHE A 93 -4.15 13.33 -6.70
CA PHE A 93 -3.40 14.49 -6.21
C PHE A 93 -4.27 15.72 -6.01
N ASP A 94 -5.31 15.89 -6.83
CA ASP A 94 -6.22 17.04 -6.80
C ASP A 94 -7.53 16.76 -7.56
N GLY A 95 -8.43 17.73 -7.52
CA GLY A 95 -9.65 17.78 -8.33
C GLY A 95 -10.74 16.81 -7.92
N GLU A 96 -11.74 16.73 -8.78
CA GLU A 96 -12.93 15.91 -8.57
C GLU A 96 -12.60 14.40 -8.58
N PRO A 97 -13.39 13.59 -7.85
CA PRO A 97 -13.24 12.16 -7.88
C PRO A 97 -13.51 11.58 -9.27
N SER A 98 -12.76 10.55 -9.64
CA SER A 98 -12.95 9.78 -10.88
C SER A 98 -12.69 8.30 -10.63
N ASP A 99 -13.18 7.43 -11.49
CA ASP A 99 -12.90 6.00 -11.39
C ASP A 99 -11.42 5.69 -11.54
N ALA A 100 -10.71 6.42 -12.42
CA ALA A 100 -9.27 6.28 -12.59
C ALA A 100 -8.51 6.57 -11.28
N LYS A 101 -8.88 7.61 -10.54
CA LYS A 101 -8.30 7.95 -9.24
C LYS A 101 -8.62 6.91 -8.17
N ARG A 102 -9.89 6.46 -8.10
CA ARG A 102 -10.33 5.46 -7.11
C ARG A 102 -9.65 4.11 -7.28
N LYS A 103 -9.35 3.72 -8.51
CA LYS A 103 -8.66 2.45 -8.81
C LYS A 103 -7.23 2.37 -8.28
N THR A 104 -6.67 3.46 -7.80
CA THR A 104 -5.32 3.53 -7.23
C THR A 104 -5.31 3.37 -5.71
N SER A 105 -6.37 2.81 -5.13
CA SER A 105 -6.52 2.62 -3.70
C SER A 105 -5.61 1.52 -3.15
N LEU A 106 -4.89 1.84 -2.08
CA LEU A 106 -3.99 0.91 -1.40
C LEU A 106 -4.72 -0.34 -0.89
N GLY A 107 -4.08 -1.48 -1.01
CA GLY A 107 -4.53 -2.74 -0.44
C GLY A 107 -5.69 -3.41 -1.19
N ALA A 108 -5.99 -2.97 -2.42
CA ALA A 108 -7.09 -3.48 -3.22
C ALA A 108 -6.65 -4.30 -4.45
N GLY A 109 -5.37 -4.66 -4.52
CA GLY A 109 -4.83 -5.48 -5.61
C GLY A 109 -3.32 -5.33 -5.75
N PRO A 110 -2.68 -6.15 -6.59
CA PRO A 110 -1.21 -6.22 -6.67
C PRO A 110 -0.55 -4.99 -7.29
N GLN A 111 -1.29 -4.15 -8.02
CA GLN A 111 -0.75 -2.88 -8.53
C GLN A 111 -0.61 -1.80 -7.45
N TRP A 112 -1.44 -1.89 -6.41
CA TRP A 112 -1.52 -0.93 -5.32
C TRP A 112 -1.44 -1.68 -4.00
N ASP A 113 -0.31 -2.37 -3.82
CA ASP A 113 -0.04 -3.12 -2.59
C ASP A 113 -0.21 -2.23 -1.36
N GLY A 114 -0.86 -2.78 -0.36
CA GLY A 114 -1.14 -2.09 0.90
C GLY A 114 0.07 -1.99 1.82
N VAL A 115 -0.19 -1.58 3.05
CA VAL A 115 0.87 -1.21 4.01
C VAL A 115 1.28 -2.35 4.96
N LEU A 116 0.73 -3.56 4.81
CA LEU A 116 1.13 -4.71 5.65
C LEU A 116 2.44 -5.33 5.17
N ARG A 117 3.47 -4.49 5.10
CA ARG A 117 4.83 -4.79 4.65
C ARG A 117 5.83 -3.88 5.36
N GLU A 118 7.11 -4.25 5.36
CA GLU A 118 8.14 -3.43 6.01
C GLU A 118 8.41 -2.13 5.25
N PHE A 119 8.38 -2.18 3.91
CA PHE A 119 8.71 -1.03 3.05
C PHE A 119 7.71 -0.89 1.90
N GLY A 120 7.49 0.35 1.44
CA GLY A 120 6.66 0.66 0.29
C GLY A 120 7.13 1.92 -0.43
N ALA A 121 7.03 1.90 -1.77
CA ALA A 121 7.26 3.04 -2.64
C ALA A 121 5.97 3.34 -3.41
#